data_ffb5ad5b80f916ba1ebf54e7f951602a
#
_entry.id   ffb5ad5b80f916ba1ebf54e7f951602a
#
_cell.length_a   1.000
_cell.length_b   1.000
_cell.length_c   1.000
_cell.angle_alpha   90.00
_cell.angle_beta   90.00
_cell.angle_gamma   90.00
#
_symmetry.space_group_name_H-M   'P 1'
#
loop_
_entity.id
_entity.type
_entity.pdbx_description
1 polymer ?
#
loop_
_entity_poly.entity_id
_entity_poly.type
_entity_poly.pdbx_seq_one_letter_code
_entity_poly.pdbx_strand_id
1 'polypeptide(L)'
;QTAYALPHVLRETSEQLLEKGMDWKQFDRIWVRSYDGIGFAKDTLGIPVEKLALDAGLYVFSREASADFLAEGFVGYTASMELNHKELTHMENSQAELMLYGYAPLMVSAQCVYKNYASCIKERKNGSKSQPEHLYLNDRYQKQFEVSRNCTHCYNVIYNSQPTSLLHQAREIRGLVFGSYRIVFRNETEQELQYILQQYTDAFVNGKEILPPKEGTFTNGHFRRGVD
;
A
#
# COMPACT_ATOMS: atom_id res chain seq x y z
N GLN A 1 -13.44 10.92 -6.49
CA GLN A 1 -13.73 9.63 -5.85
C GLN A 1 -12.94 9.52 -4.56
N THR A 2 -13.56 9.00 -3.52
CA THR A 2 -12.94 8.77 -2.22
C THR A 2 -12.87 7.26 -1.96
N ALA A 3 -11.74 6.81 -1.39
CA ALA A 3 -11.56 5.41 -1.05
C ALA A 3 -10.97 5.28 0.36
N TYR A 4 -11.27 4.18 1.02
CA TYR A 4 -10.71 3.83 2.30
C TYR A 4 -9.97 2.49 2.20
N ALA A 5 -8.81 2.39 2.82
CA ALA A 5 -8.10 1.12 2.91
C ALA A 5 -8.22 0.56 4.32
N LEU A 6 -8.80 -0.63 4.45
CA LEU A 6 -8.90 -1.31 5.74
C LEU A 6 -7.53 -1.56 6.35
N PRO A 7 -7.42 -1.65 7.68
CA PRO A 7 -6.17 -2.01 8.35
C PRO A 7 -5.60 -3.34 7.84
N HIS A 8 -4.27 -3.49 7.86
CA HIS A 8 -3.64 -4.77 7.53
C HIS A 8 -3.96 -5.90 8.51
N VAL A 9 -4.21 -5.54 9.77
CA VAL A 9 -4.56 -6.49 10.83
C VAL A 9 -5.85 -6.01 11.48
N LEU A 10 -6.87 -6.84 11.44
CA LEU A 10 -8.12 -6.64 12.16
C LEU A 10 -8.07 -7.38 13.50
N ARG A 11 -8.69 -6.81 14.50
CA ARG A 11 -8.88 -7.38 15.83
C ARG A 11 -10.27 -6.95 16.31
N GLU A 12 -10.89 -7.71 17.18
CA GLU A 12 -12.22 -7.40 17.73
C GLU A 12 -12.40 -5.94 18.15
N THR A 13 -11.41 -5.38 18.87
CA THR A 13 -11.45 -3.96 19.27
C THR A 13 -11.37 -2.99 18.09
N SER A 14 -10.67 -3.37 17.02
CA SER A 14 -10.57 -2.58 15.79
C SER A 14 -11.86 -2.61 14.99
N GLU A 15 -12.46 -3.79 14.90
CA GLU A 15 -13.73 -4.02 14.20
C GLU A 15 -14.84 -3.17 14.82
N GLN A 16 -14.96 -3.17 16.15
CA GLN A 16 -15.92 -2.34 16.87
C GLN A 16 -15.74 -0.84 16.62
N LEU A 17 -14.49 -0.36 16.52
CA LEU A 17 -14.19 1.03 16.22
C LEU A 17 -14.59 1.40 14.78
N LEU A 18 -14.30 0.52 13.83
CA LEU A 18 -14.62 0.73 12.42
C LEU A 18 -16.13 0.63 12.17
N GLU A 19 -16.81 -0.31 12.80
CA GLU A 19 -18.26 -0.50 12.68
C GLU A 19 -19.03 0.74 13.14
N LYS A 20 -18.63 1.30 14.30
CA LYS A 20 -19.35 2.41 14.95
C LYS A 20 -18.85 3.80 14.55
N GLY A 21 -17.63 3.90 14.04
CA GLY A 21 -16.93 5.16 13.87
C GLY A 21 -17.02 5.79 12.48
N MET A 22 -17.55 5.08 11.48
CA MET A 22 -17.48 5.53 10.09
C MET A 22 -18.79 5.35 9.34
N ASP A 23 -19.14 6.35 8.54
CA ASP A 23 -20.17 6.19 7.51
C ASP A 23 -19.53 5.62 6.24
N TRP A 24 -19.67 4.33 6.03
CA TRP A 24 -19.07 3.60 4.90
C TRP A 24 -19.67 3.99 3.55
N LYS A 25 -20.86 4.62 3.53
CA LYS A 25 -21.53 5.06 2.31
C LYS A 25 -20.80 6.21 1.61
N GLN A 26 -20.02 6.99 2.37
CA GLN A 26 -19.25 8.11 1.83
C GLN A 26 -18.09 7.70 0.92
N PHE A 27 -17.69 6.41 0.96
CA PHE A 27 -16.59 5.91 0.14
C PHE A 27 -17.12 5.26 -1.14
N ASP A 28 -16.48 5.60 -2.25
CA ASP A 28 -16.75 4.99 -3.55
C ASP A 28 -16.12 3.59 -3.64
N ARG A 29 -15.01 3.37 -2.93
CA ARG A 29 -14.24 2.12 -2.93
C ARG A 29 -13.63 1.83 -1.57
N ILE A 30 -13.57 0.55 -1.21
CA ILE A 30 -12.88 0.05 -0.02
C ILE A 30 -11.80 -0.93 -0.45
N TRP A 31 -10.55 -0.63 -0.08
CA TRP A 31 -9.43 -1.53 -0.29
C TRP A 31 -9.33 -2.52 0.86
N VAL A 32 -9.46 -3.80 0.55
CA VAL A 32 -9.29 -4.90 1.52
C VAL A 32 -7.87 -5.45 1.43
N ARG A 33 -7.24 -5.72 2.58
CA ARG A 33 -5.81 -6.06 2.68
C ARG A 33 -5.54 -7.46 3.19
N SER A 34 -6.60 -8.17 3.59
CA SER A 34 -6.53 -9.54 4.11
C SER A 34 -7.86 -10.24 3.86
N TYR A 35 -7.88 -11.56 3.93
CA TYR A 35 -9.12 -12.34 3.86
C TYR A 35 -10.07 -12.01 5.00
N ASP A 36 -9.54 -11.80 6.22
CA ASP A 36 -10.34 -11.31 7.35
C ASP A 36 -11.00 -9.96 7.01
N GLY A 37 -10.27 -9.08 6.30
CA GLY A 37 -10.81 -7.80 5.82
C GLY A 37 -11.95 -7.95 4.82
N ILE A 38 -11.92 -8.97 3.97
CA ILE A 38 -13.02 -9.29 3.04
C ILE A 38 -14.25 -9.71 3.84
N GLY A 39 -14.11 -10.69 4.75
CA GLY A 39 -15.19 -11.15 5.60
C GLY A 39 -15.79 -10.01 6.43
N PHE A 40 -14.94 -9.23 7.10
CA PHE A 40 -15.38 -8.08 7.89
C PHE A 40 -16.15 -7.05 7.05
N ALA A 41 -15.65 -6.69 5.86
CA ALA A 41 -16.32 -5.73 4.99
C ALA A 41 -17.69 -6.23 4.51
N LYS A 42 -17.79 -7.49 4.09
CA LYS A 42 -19.02 -8.09 3.57
C LYS A 42 -20.01 -8.42 4.68
N ASP A 43 -19.57 -9.16 5.70
CA ASP A 43 -20.45 -9.82 6.65
C ASP A 43 -20.79 -8.90 7.85
N THR A 44 -19.86 -8.05 8.27
CA THR A 44 -20.05 -7.15 9.42
C THR A 44 -20.50 -5.75 8.99
N LEU A 45 -19.80 -5.15 8.01
CA LEU A 45 -20.13 -3.80 7.58
C LEU A 45 -21.22 -3.74 6.50
N GLY A 46 -21.58 -4.89 5.92
CA GLY A 46 -22.60 -4.97 4.86
C GLY A 46 -22.22 -4.22 3.58
N ILE A 47 -20.92 -4.09 3.31
CA ILE A 47 -20.42 -3.39 2.11
C ILE A 47 -20.58 -4.34 0.92
N PRO A 48 -21.27 -3.91 -0.15
CA PRO A 48 -21.42 -4.73 -1.35
C PRO A 48 -20.07 -4.97 -2.02
N VAL A 49 -19.89 -6.18 -2.58
CA VAL A 49 -18.61 -6.61 -3.18
C VAL A 49 -18.17 -5.68 -4.32
N GLU A 50 -19.11 -5.07 -5.01
CA GLU A 50 -18.91 -4.10 -6.10
C GLU A 50 -18.29 -2.78 -5.64
N LYS A 51 -18.07 -2.61 -4.34
CA LYS A 51 -17.29 -1.52 -3.75
C LYS A 51 -15.93 -1.98 -3.23
N LEU A 52 -15.68 -3.28 -3.20
CA LEU A 52 -14.44 -3.85 -2.65
C LEU A 52 -13.40 -4.03 -3.73
N ALA A 53 -12.18 -3.59 -3.45
CA ALA A 53 -10.99 -3.83 -4.26
C ALA A 53 -9.89 -4.49 -3.43
N LEU A 54 -9.14 -5.39 -4.04
CA LEU A 54 -8.08 -6.16 -3.38
C LEU A 54 -6.78 -5.36 -3.35
N ASP A 55 -6.20 -5.11 -2.18
CA ASP A 55 -4.89 -4.48 -2.08
C ASP A 55 -3.75 -5.50 -2.33
N ALA A 56 -2.57 -5.03 -2.64
CA ALA A 56 -1.39 -5.82 -3.01
C ALA A 56 -1.07 -6.96 -2.04
N GLY A 57 -1.42 -6.83 -0.75
CA GLY A 57 -1.23 -7.86 0.28
C GLY A 57 -2.05 -9.13 0.09
N LEU A 58 -3.04 -9.14 -0.80
CA LEU A 58 -3.82 -10.33 -1.16
C LEU A 58 -3.18 -11.14 -2.30
N TYR A 59 -2.05 -10.68 -2.81
CA TYR A 59 -1.19 -11.42 -3.73
C TYR A 59 -1.92 -11.99 -4.96
N VAL A 60 -2.57 -11.13 -5.74
CA VAL A 60 -3.11 -11.52 -7.04
C VAL A 60 -1.94 -11.67 -8.02
N PHE A 61 -1.48 -12.92 -8.23
CA PHE A 61 -0.26 -13.25 -8.97
C PHE A 61 -0.51 -13.83 -10.37
N SER A 62 -1.71 -14.26 -10.68
CA SER A 62 -2.02 -14.87 -11.95
C SER A 62 -3.28 -14.30 -12.59
N ARG A 63 -3.41 -14.50 -13.88
CA ARG A 63 -4.61 -14.13 -14.63
C ARG A 63 -5.85 -14.89 -14.14
N GLU A 64 -5.68 -16.16 -13.77
CA GLU A 64 -6.75 -16.99 -13.23
C GLU A 64 -7.24 -16.43 -11.88
N ALA A 65 -6.30 -16.12 -10.95
CA ALA A 65 -6.66 -15.52 -9.67
C ALA A 65 -7.37 -14.18 -9.85
N SER A 66 -6.91 -13.33 -10.77
CA SER A 66 -7.60 -12.06 -11.05
C SER A 66 -8.98 -12.27 -11.63
N ALA A 67 -9.14 -13.24 -12.55
CA ALA A 67 -10.42 -13.58 -13.16
C ALA A 67 -11.44 -14.10 -12.12
N ASP A 68 -11.00 -14.95 -11.18
CA ASP A 68 -11.85 -15.48 -10.13
C ASP A 68 -12.37 -14.37 -9.22
N PHE A 69 -11.50 -13.49 -8.73
CA PHE A 69 -11.93 -12.36 -7.89
C PHE A 69 -12.87 -11.40 -8.63
N LEU A 70 -12.59 -11.11 -9.90
CA LEU A 70 -13.46 -10.25 -10.70
C LEU A 70 -14.82 -10.92 -10.97
N ALA A 71 -14.85 -12.23 -11.15
CA ALA A 71 -16.09 -13.00 -11.30
C ALA A 71 -16.91 -13.02 -10.00
N GLU A 72 -16.29 -12.95 -8.83
CA GLU A 72 -16.97 -12.76 -7.55
C GLU A 72 -17.58 -11.36 -7.36
N GLY A 73 -17.26 -10.41 -8.24
CA GLY A 73 -17.80 -9.04 -8.25
C GLY A 73 -16.90 -7.98 -7.65
N PHE A 74 -15.65 -8.29 -7.26
CA PHE A 74 -14.69 -7.27 -6.85
C PHE A 74 -14.41 -6.27 -7.97
N VAL A 75 -14.30 -4.98 -7.65
CA VAL A 75 -14.15 -3.92 -8.68
C VAL A 75 -12.74 -3.77 -9.24
N GLY A 76 -11.79 -4.51 -8.70
CA GLY A 76 -10.41 -4.47 -9.15
C GLY A 76 -9.43 -4.93 -8.08
N TYR A 77 -8.17 -4.88 -8.43
CA TYR A 77 -7.07 -5.30 -7.56
C TYR A 77 -5.82 -4.45 -7.78
N THR A 78 -4.96 -4.37 -6.77
CA THR A 78 -3.61 -3.84 -6.93
C THR A 78 -2.70 -4.98 -7.37
N ALA A 79 -2.03 -4.82 -8.51
CA ALA A 79 -1.04 -5.77 -8.98
C ALA A 79 0.06 -5.96 -7.93
N SER A 80 0.50 -7.20 -7.72
CA SER A 80 1.56 -7.47 -6.75
C SER A 80 2.84 -6.72 -7.13
N MET A 81 3.47 -6.10 -6.14
CA MET A 81 4.77 -5.42 -6.32
C MET A 81 5.93 -6.38 -6.60
N GLU A 82 5.70 -7.67 -6.49
CA GLU A 82 6.67 -8.74 -6.75
C GLU A 82 6.67 -9.19 -8.21
N LEU A 83 5.65 -8.82 -8.99
CA LEU A 83 5.57 -9.14 -10.41
C LEU A 83 6.53 -8.25 -11.23
N ASN A 84 7.26 -8.89 -12.13
CA ASN A 84 8.09 -8.17 -13.10
C ASN A 84 7.28 -7.76 -14.35
N HIS A 85 7.91 -6.96 -15.22
CA HIS A 85 7.28 -6.48 -16.43
C HIS A 85 6.71 -7.60 -17.32
N LYS A 86 7.46 -8.70 -17.50
CA LYS A 86 7.02 -9.82 -18.32
C LYS A 86 5.79 -10.52 -17.74
N GLU A 87 5.76 -10.73 -16.43
CA GLU A 87 4.61 -11.31 -15.74
C GLU A 87 3.39 -10.40 -15.83
N LEU A 88 3.58 -9.09 -15.67
CA LEU A 88 2.51 -8.11 -15.83
C LEU A 88 1.91 -8.08 -17.25
N THR A 89 2.66 -8.46 -18.30
CA THR A 89 2.07 -8.58 -19.66
C THR A 89 1.06 -9.71 -19.78
N HIS A 90 1.05 -10.67 -18.85
CA HIS A 90 0.14 -11.82 -18.86
C HIS A 90 -1.06 -11.63 -17.95
N MET A 91 -1.11 -10.52 -17.21
CA MET A 91 -2.23 -10.19 -16.31
C MET A 91 -3.38 -9.47 -17.04
N GLU A 92 -4.57 -9.51 -16.43
CA GLU A 92 -5.69 -8.67 -16.86
C GLU A 92 -5.57 -7.30 -16.18
N ASN A 93 -4.88 -6.38 -16.87
CA ASN A 93 -4.51 -5.10 -16.27
C ASN A 93 -5.61 -4.03 -16.31
N SER A 94 -6.64 -4.18 -17.14
CA SER A 94 -7.67 -3.14 -17.33
C SER A 94 -8.46 -2.80 -16.06
N GLN A 95 -8.54 -3.74 -15.12
CA GLN A 95 -9.15 -3.57 -13.81
C GLN A 95 -8.12 -3.58 -12.66
N ALA A 96 -6.84 -3.62 -13.03
CA ALA A 96 -5.76 -3.58 -12.05
C ALA A 96 -5.28 -2.16 -11.80
N GLU A 97 -4.83 -1.93 -10.59
CA GLU A 97 -4.06 -0.76 -10.19
C GLU A 97 -2.59 -1.13 -10.07
N LEU A 98 -1.69 -0.31 -10.59
CA LEU A 98 -0.24 -0.46 -10.40
C LEU A 98 0.30 0.63 -9.49
N MET A 99 1.06 0.24 -8.46
CA MET A 99 1.79 1.18 -7.61
C MET A 99 3.02 1.69 -8.35
N LEU A 100 3.06 3.00 -8.65
CA LEU A 100 4.14 3.65 -9.38
C LEU A 100 5.21 4.25 -8.46
N TYR A 101 4.77 4.75 -7.29
CA TYR A 101 5.64 5.40 -6.32
C TYR A 101 5.21 5.12 -4.89
N GLY A 102 6.18 4.94 -4.01
CA GLY A 102 6.01 4.88 -2.57
C GLY A 102 6.92 3.88 -1.88
N TYR A 103 6.97 3.98 -0.57
CA TYR A 103 7.74 3.04 0.24
C TYR A 103 6.99 1.72 0.38
N ALA A 104 7.56 0.65 -0.17
CA ALA A 104 6.95 -0.67 -0.10
C ALA A 104 6.94 -1.17 1.35
N PRO A 105 5.78 -1.70 1.85
CA PRO A 105 5.74 -2.41 3.11
C PRO A 105 6.50 -3.74 2.98
N LEU A 106 7.57 -3.91 3.76
CA LEU A 106 8.35 -5.14 3.79
C LEU A 106 7.81 -6.14 4.80
N MET A 107 7.22 -5.64 5.89
CA MET A 107 6.68 -6.49 6.94
C MET A 107 5.51 -5.80 7.62
N VAL A 108 4.44 -6.55 7.83
CA VAL A 108 3.35 -6.20 8.74
C VAL A 108 3.46 -7.08 9.97
N SER A 109 3.67 -6.48 11.14
CA SER A 109 3.83 -7.21 12.40
C SER A 109 2.69 -6.91 13.36
N ALA A 110 1.98 -7.95 13.77
CA ALA A 110 0.95 -7.86 14.81
C ALA A 110 1.55 -7.68 16.23
N GLN A 111 2.87 -7.88 16.38
CA GLN A 111 3.59 -7.64 17.61
C GLN A 111 4.14 -6.21 17.63
N CYS A 112 3.79 -5.46 18.67
CA CYS A 112 4.21 -4.06 18.80
C CYS A 112 5.69 -3.95 19.14
N VAL A 113 6.50 -3.43 18.20
CA VAL A 113 7.93 -3.19 18.40
C VAL A 113 8.17 -2.24 19.59
N TYR A 114 7.32 -1.24 19.75
CA TYR A 114 7.43 -0.29 20.86
C TYR A 114 7.15 -0.89 22.23
N LYS A 115 6.27 -1.88 22.32
CA LYS A 115 6.01 -2.59 23.58
C LYS A 115 7.23 -3.37 24.05
N ASN A 116 8.05 -3.87 23.12
CA ASN A 116 9.28 -4.58 23.43
C ASN A 116 10.43 -3.65 23.83
N TYR A 117 10.46 -2.43 23.26
CA TYR A 117 11.50 -1.43 23.53
C TYR A 117 11.17 -0.51 24.70
N ALA A 118 9.91 -0.16 24.84
CA ALA A 118 9.40 0.75 25.86
C ALA A 118 8.04 0.22 26.36
N SER A 119 7.25 1.04 27.04
CA SER A 119 5.88 0.68 27.44
C SER A 119 4.86 1.01 26.33
N CYS A 120 3.75 0.26 26.28
CA CYS A 120 2.64 0.57 25.38
C CYS A 120 2.09 1.99 25.65
N ILE A 121 1.85 2.76 24.59
CA ILE A 121 1.31 4.12 24.72
C ILE A 121 -0.09 4.14 25.37
N LYS A 122 -0.88 3.09 25.17
CA LYS A 122 -2.23 2.95 25.78
C LYS A 122 -2.18 2.62 27.27
N GLU A 123 -1.07 2.07 27.76
CA GLU A 123 -0.89 1.65 29.17
C GLU A 123 -0.17 2.73 30.00
N ARG A 124 0.22 3.85 29.41
CA ARG A 124 0.98 4.90 30.09
C ARG A 124 0.09 5.74 30.98
N LYS A 125 0.51 5.90 32.23
CA LYS A 125 -0.03 6.93 33.14
C LYS A 125 0.49 8.31 32.68
N ASN A 126 -0.34 9.34 32.84
CA ASN A 126 0.03 10.73 32.55
C ASN A 126 1.39 11.09 33.15
N GLY A 127 2.33 11.58 32.33
CA GLY A 127 3.64 12.05 32.78
C GLY A 127 4.85 11.26 32.26
N SER A 128 4.69 10.17 31.52
CA SER A 128 5.84 9.45 30.95
C SER A 128 6.37 10.14 29.68
N LYS A 129 7.72 10.07 29.49
CA LYS A 129 8.44 10.68 28.34
C LYS A 129 7.74 10.36 27.02
N SER A 130 7.65 11.37 26.14
CA SER A 130 7.16 11.22 24.77
C SER A 130 7.94 10.11 24.05
N GLN A 131 7.25 9.27 23.31
CA GLN A 131 7.92 8.32 22.42
C GLN A 131 8.46 9.08 21.21
N PRO A 132 9.56 8.61 20.63
CA PRO A 132 10.00 9.17 19.35
C PRO A 132 8.86 9.06 18.34
N GLU A 133 8.68 10.11 17.58
CA GLU A 133 7.66 10.18 16.53
C GLU A 133 7.94 9.15 15.45
N HIS A 134 9.21 8.98 15.12
CA HIS A 134 9.70 8.00 14.17
C HIS A 134 10.61 6.97 14.84
N LEU A 135 10.43 5.71 14.48
CA LEU A 135 11.31 4.60 14.86
C LEU A 135 11.90 4.00 13.59
N TYR A 136 13.21 3.76 13.64
CA TYR A 136 13.94 3.13 12.55
C TYR A 136 14.63 1.86 13.01
N LEU A 137 14.59 0.83 12.18
CA LEU A 137 15.46 -0.33 12.29
C LEU A 137 16.67 -0.12 11.39
N ASN A 138 17.85 -0.39 11.92
CA ASN A 138 19.10 -0.34 11.14
C ASN A 138 19.53 -1.77 10.81
N ASP A 139 19.86 -2.01 9.53
CA ASP A 139 20.48 -3.27 9.14
C ASP A 139 22.02 -3.25 9.35
N ARG A 140 22.67 -4.34 9.02
CA ARG A 140 24.13 -4.45 9.09
C ARG A 140 24.91 -3.50 8.14
N TYR A 141 24.21 -2.94 7.16
CA TYR A 141 24.74 -1.97 6.19
C TYR A 141 24.39 -0.54 6.54
N GLN A 142 23.87 -0.30 7.75
CA GLN A 142 23.44 1.02 8.23
C GLN A 142 22.28 1.63 7.44
N LYS A 143 21.53 0.82 6.70
CA LYS A 143 20.28 1.28 6.07
C LYS A 143 19.19 1.38 7.12
N GLN A 144 18.40 2.44 7.02
CA GLN A 144 17.31 2.75 7.94
C GLN A 144 15.97 2.36 7.34
N PHE A 145 15.24 1.52 8.06
CA PHE A 145 13.90 1.07 7.71
C PHE A 145 12.91 1.66 8.69
N GLU A 146 12.01 2.50 8.22
CA GLU A 146 11.03 3.13 9.06
C GLU A 146 9.99 2.14 9.57
N VAL A 147 9.70 2.22 10.87
CA VAL A 147 8.62 1.46 11.52
C VAL A 147 7.45 2.38 11.81
N SER A 148 6.40 2.25 11.04
CA SER A 148 5.14 2.96 11.28
C SER A 148 4.26 2.20 12.27
N ARG A 149 3.81 2.89 13.29
CA ARG A 149 2.88 2.34 14.28
C ARG A 149 1.44 2.58 13.88
N ASN A 150 0.64 1.55 13.93
CA ASN A 150 -0.81 1.70 13.97
C ASN A 150 -1.31 1.34 15.37
N CYS A 151 -1.32 2.32 16.28
CA CYS A 151 -1.73 2.09 17.66
C CYS A 151 -3.22 1.83 17.81
N THR A 152 -4.06 2.33 16.91
CA THR A 152 -5.50 2.08 16.90
C THR A 152 -5.79 0.60 16.73
N HIS A 153 -5.12 -0.05 15.77
CA HIS A 153 -5.33 -1.45 15.42
C HIS A 153 -4.22 -2.39 15.94
N CYS A 154 -3.27 -1.87 16.72
CA CYS A 154 -2.19 -2.63 17.39
C CYS A 154 -1.31 -3.46 16.45
N TYR A 155 -0.80 -2.85 15.37
CA TYR A 155 0.20 -3.45 14.50
C TYR A 155 1.26 -2.42 14.06
N ASN A 156 2.36 -2.89 13.49
CA ASN A 156 3.37 -2.05 12.89
C ASN A 156 3.58 -2.45 11.43
N VAL A 157 4.00 -1.49 10.63
CA VAL A 157 4.46 -1.72 9.26
C VAL A 157 5.91 -1.25 9.17
N ILE A 158 6.78 -2.13 8.73
CA ILE A 158 8.18 -1.82 8.42
C ILE A 158 8.25 -1.56 6.92
N TYR A 159 8.73 -0.38 6.56
CA TYR A 159 8.82 0.04 5.16
C TYR A 159 10.25 -0.08 4.63
N ASN A 160 10.37 -0.21 3.32
CA ASN A 160 11.67 -0.20 2.66
C ASN A 160 12.43 1.10 2.98
N SER A 161 13.75 1.03 2.96
CA SER A 161 14.64 2.18 3.19
C SER A 161 14.63 3.22 2.06
N GLN A 162 14.14 2.84 0.89
CA GLN A 162 14.02 3.69 -0.29
C GLN A 162 12.65 3.51 -0.92
N PRO A 163 12.07 4.58 -1.50
CA PRO A 163 10.82 4.46 -2.25
C PRO A 163 11.02 3.65 -3.53
N THR A 164 10.03 2.87 -3.89
CA THR A 164 9.89 2.35 -5.25
C THR A 164 9.53 3.52 -6.17
N SER A 165 10.18 3.61 -7.33
CA SER A 165 9.84 4.57 -8.38
C SER A 165 9.94 3.92 -9.75
N LEU A 166 8.81 3.88 -10.44
CA LEU A 166 8.70 3.35 -11.81
C LEU A 166 8.63 4.46 -12.87
N LEU A 167 9.02 5.68 -12.50
CA LEU A 167 8.90 6.87 -13.34
C LEU A 167 9.59 6.71 -14.70
N HIS A 168 10.80 6.16 -14.70
CA HIS A 168 11.60 5.98 -15.93
C HIS A 168 11.16 4.77 -16.78
N GLN A 169 10.23 3.94 -16.29
CA GLN A 169 9.58 2.88 -17.06
C GLN A 169 8.20 3.30 -17.61
N ALA A 170 7.83 4.58 -17.50
CA ALA A 170 6.50 5.07 -17.85
C ALA A 170 6.06 4.64 -19.27
N ARG A 171 6.96 4.67 -20.26
CA ARG A 171 6.67 4.24 -21.64
C ARG A 171 6.24 2.77 -21.72
N GLU A 172 6.98 1.89 -21.04
CA GLU A 172 6.69 0.44 -21.02
C GLU A 172 5.38 0.18 -20.27
N ILE A 173 5.20 0.83 -19.09
CA ILE A 173 4.03 0.63 -18.25
C ILE A 173 2.74 1.12 -18.91
N ARG A 174 2.78 2.25 -19.63
CA ARG A 174 1.61 2.72 -20.38
C ARG A 174 1.15 1.70 -21.44
N GLY A 175 2.07 0.93 -22.00
CA GLY A 175 1.76 -0.16 -22.94
C GLY A 175 1.01 -1.33 -22.30
N LEU A 176 1.03 -1.47 -20.99
CA LEU A 176 0.34 -2.55 -20.26
C LEU A 176 -1.14 -2.22 -19.96
N VAL A 177 -1.59 -0.99 -20.21
CA VAL A 177 -3.00 -0.55 -20.12
C VAL A 177 -3.63 -0.85 -18.74
N PHE A 178 -3.01 -0.39 -17.66
CA PHE A 178 -3.59 -0.49 -16.32
C PHE A 178 -4.84 0.39 -16.18
N GLY A 179 -5.82 -0.09 -15.42
CA GLY A 179 -7.04 0.66 -15.10
C GLY A 179 -6.79 1.90 -14.24
N SER A 180 -5.80 1.84 -13.37
CA SER A 180 -5.40 2.97 -12.53
C SER A 180 -3.95 2.87 -12.06
N TYR A 181 -3.42 4.00 -11.57
CA TYR A 181 -2.07 4.10 -11.02
C TYR A 181 -2.13 4.64 -9.60
N ARG A 182 -1.29 4.10 -8.71
CA ARG A 182 -1.19 4.51 -7.31
C ARG A 182 0.14 5.19 -7.02
N ILE A 183 0.06 6.33 -6.34
CA ILE A 183 1.19 7.02 -5.72
C ILE A 183 0.92 7.06 -4.22
N VAL A 184 1.87 6.60 -3.41
CA VAL A 184 1.72 6.54 -1.95
C VAL A 184 2.73 7.47 -1.30
N PHE A 185 2.23 8.54 -0.70
CA PHE A 185 3.02 9.47 0.09
C PHE A 185 3.02 9.09 1.58
N ARG A 186 4.10 9.37 2.26
CA ARG A 186 4.27 9.10 3.69
C ARG A 186 4.86 10.27 4.46
N ASN A 187 6.10 10.60 4.19
CA ASN A 187 6.89 11.59 4.91
C ASN A 187 7.42 12.69 3.98
N GLU A 188 6.96 12.70 2.74
CA GLU A 188 7.32 13.72 1.77
C GLU A 188 6.79 15.09 2.23
N THR A 189 7.63 16.10 2.09
CA THR A 189 7.23 17.48 2.28
C THR A 189 6.22 17.91 1.20
N GLU A 190 5.49 18.98 1.43
CA GLU A 190 4.53 19.50 0.44
C GLU A 190 5.21 19.81 -0.91
N GLN A 191 6.42 20.32 -0.89
CA GLN A 191 7.18 20.62 -2.10
C GLN A 191 7.57 19.33 -2.85
N GLU A 192 8.04 18.30 -2.14
CA GLU A 192 8.33 17.00 -2.72
C GLU A 192 7.09 16.35 -3.30
N LEU A 193 5.96 16.40 -2.56
CA LEU A 193 4.68 15.88 -3.02
C LEU A 193 4.26 16.52 -4.34
N GLN A 194 4.27 17.84 -4.42
CA GLN A 194 3.91 18.58 -5.63
C GLN A 194 4.84 18.22 -6.78
N TYR A 195 6.16 18.16 -6.54
CA TYR A 195 7.15 17.78 -7.53
C TYR A 195 6.91 16.36 -8.05
N ILE A 196 6.73 15.38 -7.17
CA ILE A 196 6.48 13.98 -7.55
C ILE A 196 5.19 13.89 -8.36
N LEU A 197 4.09 14.48 -7.91
CA LEU A 197 2.82 14.49 -8.64
C LEU A 197 2.98 15.06 -10.05
N GLN A 198 3.71 16.16 -10.19
CA GLN A 198 3.96 16.76 -11.50
C GLN A 198 4.75 15.83 -12.41
N GLN A 199 5.82 15.20 -11.92
CA GLN A 199 6.63 14.27 -12.72
C GLN A 199 5.81 13.06 -13.20
N TYR A 200 5.01 12.45 -12.31
CA TYR A 200 4.17 11.31 -12.68
C TYR A 200 3.03 11.68 -13.61
N THR A 201 2.41 12.86 -13.40
CA THR A 201 1.40 13.38 -14.32
C THR A 201 1.99 13.61 -15.71
N ASP A 202 3.16 14.23 -15.78
CA ASP A 202 3.84 14.47 -17.05
C ASP A 202 4.21 13.16 -17.75
N ALA A 203 4.71 12.17 -17.03
CA ALA A 203 5.10 10.87 -17.61
C ALA A 203 3.91 10.01 -18.03
N PHE A 204 2.90 9.87 -17.17
CA PHE A 204 1.83 8.88 -17.35
C PHE A 204 0.57 9.44 -18.02
N VAL A 205 0.26 10.72 -17.80
CA VAL A 205 -0.92 11.37 -18.40
C VAL A 205 -0.54 12.15 -19.66
N ASN A 206 0.50 13.00 -19.56
CA ASN A 206 0.90 13.87 -20.66
C ASN A 206 1.85 13.22 -21.66
N GLY A 207 2.36 12.01 -21.35
CA GLY A 207 3.24 11.25 -22.24
C GLY A 207 4.64 11.83 -22.43
N LYS A 208 5.06 12.75 -21.57
CA LYS A 208 6.39 13.36 -21.66
C LYS A 208 7.49 12.36 -21.26
N GLU A 209 8.64 12.49 -21.87
CA GLU A 209 9.84 11.81 -21.40
C GLU A 209 10.39 12.54 -20.17
N ILE A 210 10.58 11.80 -19.09
CA ILE A 210 11.07 12.32 -17.82
C ILE A 210 12.42 11.67 -17.53
N LEU A 211 13.37 12.48 -17.10
CA LEU A 211 14.66 11.97 -16.67
C LEU A 211 14.49 11.09 -15.42
N PRO A 212 15.23 9.98 -15.34
CA PRO A 212 15.18 9.11 -14.17
C PRO A 212 15.58 9.89 -12.91
N PRO A 213 14.99 9.58 -11.76
CA PRO A 213 15.44 10.11 -10.49
C PRO A 213 16.92 9.77 -10.26
N LYS A 214 17.59 10.53 -9.40
CA LYS A 214 19.01 10.29 -9.09
C LYS A 214 19.22 8.85 -8.62
N GLU A 215 20.18 8.16 -9.22
CA GLU A 215 20.55 6.80 -8.83
C GLU A 215 20.87 6.71 -7.33
N GLY A 216 20.43 5.63 -6.69
CA GLY A 216 20.61 5.43 -5.25
C GLY A 216 19.57 6.11 -4.36
N THR A 217 18.66 6.92 -4.90
CA THR A 217 17.57 7.54 -4.14
C THR A 217 16.23 6.77 -4.22
N PHE A 218 16.14 5.76 -5.06
CA PHE A 218 14.95 4.95 -5.29
C PHE A 218 15.32 3.51 -5.66
N THR A 219 14.31 2.65 -5.67
CA THR A 219 14.40 1.28 -6.20
C THR A 219 13.33 1.05 -7.26
N ASN A 220 13.60 0.15 -8.22
CA ASN A 220 12.60 -0.32 -9.19
C ASN A 220 11.69 -1.42 -8.64
N GLY A 221 11.85 -1.80 -7.36
CA GLY A 221 11.22 -3.00 -6.83
C GLY A 221 11.62 -4.23 -7.67
N HIS A 222 10.66 -5.09 -7.93
CA HIS A 222 10.82 -6.31 -8.72
C HIS A 222 10.51 -6.13 -10.22
N PHE A 223 10.11 -4.94 -10.65
CA PHE A 223 9.63 -4.68 -12.02
C PHE A 223 10.57 -5.19 -13.12
N ARG A 224 11.89 -5.17 -12.92
CA ARG A 224 12.87 -5.65 -13.91
C ARG A 224 13.28 -7.11 -13.73
N ARG A 225 13.34 -7.62 -12.52
CA ARG A 225 13.95 -8.92 -12.21
C ARG A 225 12.96 -9.96 -11.69
N GLY A 226 11.83 -9.53 -11.12
CA GLY A 226 10.92 -10.43 -10.42
C GLY A 226 11.44 -10.85 -9.05
N VAL A 227 10.81 -11.86 -8.49
CA VAL A 227 11.23 -12.58 -7.29
C VAL A 227 11.74 -13.94 -7.75
N ASP A 228 13.02 -14.26 -7.45
CA ASP A 228 13.63 -15.56 -7.73
C ASP A 228 13.18 -16.62 -6.70
#